data_1023c8d1a710a11f6db1a9fdb40fa528
#
_entry.id   1023c8d1a710a11f6db1a9fdb40fa528
#
_cell.length_a   1.000
_cell.length_b   1.000
_cell.length_c   1.000
_cell.angle_alpha   90.00
_cell.angle_beta   90.00
_cell.angle_gamma   90.00
#
_symmetry.space_group_name_H-M   'P 1'
#
loop_
_entity.id
_entity.type
_entity.pdbx_description
1 polymer ?
#
loop_
_entity_poly.entity_id
_entity_poly.type
_entity_poly.pdbx_seq_one_letter_code
_entity_poly.pdbx_strand_id
1 'polypeptide(L)'
;LWPNAPYLNGSTEFVLLPLAAVAGLLFVRHVVQPRRIGRWLDRISLALAAVLLVLVAWDQLVASQWSFQAINVAGSLTMAVIYAMLWAAWRTGDRWVRWIALGILPVLLAGALPVLRNFGLMSSGFLSQYGMVIAAAIEAPLLMYALLQRSSMQHEAQARAKALALTEPLTGLTNRHNFMLRLHESLVRAQRYRHHNALLLITLDNHDFFVREHGREVADRALVLTGSLLRSVARDVDTAARVSDSGFALLMEGPVRGPQAVAAATSVLAGGLRPSDELPVGSTLKLKIVLALLPQDSVELQFNAQAHLDWLQIAMDELRRDPRRSIQSVNF
;
A
#
# COMPACT_ATOMS: atom_id res chain seq x y z
N LEU A 1 -33.97 -17.41 19.58
CA LEU A 1 -33.80 -16.39 18.54
C LEU A 1 -35.12 -16.12 17.81
N TRP A 2 -35.95 -17.13 17.61
CA TRP A 2 -37.29 -17.02 16.99
C TRP A 2 -38.37 -17.60 17.91
N PRO A 3 -38.97 -16.80 18.80
CA PRO A 3 -39.93 -17.27 19.80
C PRO A 3 -41.18 -17.91 19.18
N ASN A 4 -41.53 -17.49 17.94
CA ASN A 4 -42.71 -17.99 17.24
C ASN A 4 -42.43 -19.17 16.28
N ALA A 5 -41.18 -19.66 16.23
CA ALA A 5 -40.78 -20.77 15.36
C ALA A 5 -39.70 -21.64 16.03
N PRO A 6 -40.10 -22.47 17.02
CA PRO A 6 -39.19 -23.28 17.82
C PRO A 6 -38.36 -24.26 16.99
N TYR A 7 -38.88 -24.74 15.86
CA TYR A 7 -38.17 -25.63 14.91
C TYR A 7 -36.95 -24.91 14.27
N LEU A 8 -37.00 -23.57 14.07
CA LEU A 8 -35.89 -22.82 13.57
C LEU A 8 -34.77 -22.69 14.60
N ASN A 9 -35.07 -22.66 15.89
CA ASN A 9 -34.05 -22.61 16.92
C ASN A 9 -33.19 -23.86 16.94
N GLY A 10 -33.80 -25.05 16.80
CA GLY A 10 -33.08 -26.31 16.71
C GLY A 10 -32.22 -26.39 15.45
N SER A 11 -32.79 -26.12 14.30
CA SER A 11 -32.08 -26.22 13.00
C SER A 11 -30.93 -25.20 12.89
N THR A 12 -31.08 -24.00 13.46
CA THR A 12 -30.00 -22.97 13.42
C THR A 12 -28.77 -23.37 14.23
N GLU A 13 -28.88 -23.98 15.36
CA GLU A 13 -27.72 -24.46 16.12
C GLU A 13 -26.92 -25.50 15.35
N PHE A 14 -27.64 -26.44 14.68
CA PHE A 14 -27.02 -27.52 13.89
C PHE A 14 -26.38 -27.04 12.58
N VAL A 15 -26.81 -25.91 12.03
CA VAL A 15 -26.27 -25.35 10.79
C VAL A 15 -25.18 -24.32 11.06
N LEU A 16 -25.40 -23.40 12.00
CA LEU A 16 -24.50 -22.27 12.23
C LEU A 16 -23.15 -22.70 12.80
N LEU A 17 -23.11 -23.68 13.70
CA LEU A 17 -21.85 -24.13 14.31
C LEU A 17 -20.89 -24.76 13.30
N PRO A 18 -21.30 -25.72 12.45
CA PRO A 18 -20.44 -26.25 11.39
C PRO A 18 -20.04 -25.19 10.35
N LEU A 19 -20.94 -24.26 9.98
CA LEU A 19 -20.60 -23.17 9.07
C LEU A 19 -19.54 -22.23 9.67
N ALA A 20 -19.63 -21.94 10.97
CA ALA A 20 -18.61 -21.17 11.68
C ALA A 20 -17.26 -21.92 11.69
N ALA A 21 -17.26 -23.26 11.85
CA ALA A 21 -16.06 -24.07 11.78
C ALA A 21 -15.43 -24.04 10.37
N VAL A 22 -16.23 -24.11 9.30
CA VAL A 22 -15.76 -23.94 7.91
C VAL A 22 -15.16 -22.55 7.70
N ALA A 23 -15.87 -21.51 8.14
CA ALA A 23 -15.38 -20.13 8.01
C ALA A 23 -14.04 -19.92 8.77
N GLY A 24 -13.95 -20.46 10.00
CA GLY A 24 -12.71 -20.44 10.80
C GLY A 24 -11.57 -21.21 10.13
N LEU A 25 -11.84 -22.38 9.56
CA LEU A 25 -10.84 -23.15 8.81
C LEU A 25 -10.33 -22.39 7.58
N LEU A 26 -11.23 -21.80 6.81
CA LEU A 26 -10.87 -21.02 5.62
C LEU A 26 -10.11 -19.74 5.98
N PHE A 27 -10.48 -19.08 7.08
CA PHE A 27 -9.78 -17.92 7.61
C PHE A 27 -8.34 -18.28 8.03
N VAL A 28 -8.18 -19.32 8.86
CA VAL A 28 -6.85 -19.78 9.29
C VAL A 28 -6.02 -20.22 8.09
N ARG A 29 -6.62 -20.91 7.13
CA ARG A 29 -5.97 -21.28 5.87
C ARG A 29 -5.48 -20.06 5.09
N HIS A 30 -6.28 -18.99 5.01
CA HIS A 30 -5.87 -17.75 4.33
C HIS A 30 -4.71 -17.06 5.04
N VAL A 31 -4.75 -17.00 6.36
CA VAL A 31 -3.73 -16.33 7.18
C VAL A 31 -2.41 -17.11 7.20
N VAL A 32 -2.46 -18.41 7.45
CA VAL A 32 -1.29 -19.28 7.59
C VAL A 32 -0.63 -19.60 6.25
N GLN A 33 -1.41 -19.53 5.14
CA GLN A 33 -0.95 -19.93 3.80
C GLN A 33 -0.27 -21.31 3.79
N PRO A 34 -0.99 -22.39 4.12
CA PRO A 34 -0.43 -23.73 4.36
C PRO A 34 0.33 -24.29 3.17
N ARG A 35 0.15 -23.75 1.96
CA ARG A 35 0.95 -24.09 0.76
C ARG A 35 2.44 -23.86 0.95
N ARG A 36 2.83 -22.91 1.82
CA ARG A 36 4.24 -22.65 2.17
C ARG A 36 4.81 -23.70 3.13
N ILE A 37 3.94 -24.38 3.88
CA ILE A 37 4.31 -25.40 4.87
C ILE A 37 4.23 -26.79 4.23
N GLY A 38 3.13 -27.10 3.52
CA GLY A 38 2.93 -28.36 2.85
C GLY A 38 1.65 -28.38 2.01
N ARG A 39 1.75 -28.81 0.75
CA ARG A 39 0.59 -28.90 -0.17
C ARG A 39 -0.50 -29.86 0.31
N TRP A 40 -0.15 -30.86 1.09
CA TRP A 40 -1.08 -31.83 1.64
C TRP A 40 -2.03 -31.18 2.67
N LEU A 41 -1.51 -30.30 3.53
CA LEU A 41 -2.29 -29.59 4.54
C LEU A 41 -3.33 -28.64 3.91
N ASP A 42 -2.97 -27.99 2.81
CA ASP A 42 -3.89 -27.15 2.02
C ASP A 42 -5.02 -27.98 1.38
N ARG A 43 -4.72 -29.18 0.88
CA ARG A 43 -5.71 -30.09 0.29
C ARG A 43 -6.66 -30.66 1.33
N ILE A 44 -6.13 -31.11 2.47
CA ILE A 44 -6.94 -31.64 3.58
C ILE A 44 -7.89 -30.58 4.11
N SER A 45 -7.44 -29.33 4.29
CA SER A 45 -8.31 -28.25 4.77
C SER A 45 -9.47 -27.98 3.82
N LEU A 46 -9.24 -27.97 2.50
CA LEU A 46 -10.29 -27.79 1.51
C LEU A 46 -11.26 -28.99 1.44
N ALA A 47 -10.72 -30.21 1.45
CA ALA A 47 -11.53 -31.41 1.44
C ALA A 47 -12.45 -31.48 2.68
N LEU A 48 -11.92 -31.12 3.84
CA LEU A 48 -12.67 -31.16 5.10
C LEU A 48 -13.76 -30.06 5.14
N ALA A 49 -13.47 -28.86 4.62
CA ALA A 49 -14.48 -27.83 4.44
C ALA A 49 -15.62 -28.29 3.52
N ALA A 50 -15.28 -28.90 2.39
CA ALA A 50 -16.27 -29.43 1.45
C ALA A 50 -17.11 -30.54 2.09
N VAL A 51 -16.48 -31.47 2.79
CA VAL A 51 -17.17 -32.57 3.50
C VAL A 51 -18.16 -32.03 4.53
N LEU A 52 -17.73 -31.02 5.36
CA LEU A 52 -18.62 -30.39 6.32
C LEU A 52 -19.84 -29.75 5.65
N LEU A 53 -19.63 -29.00 4.57
CA LEU A 53 -20.72 -28.36 3.84
C LEU A 53 -21.72 -29.39 3.26
N VAL A 54 -21.19 -30.45 2.70
CA VAL A 54 -22.05 -31.58 2.17
C VAL A 54 -22.83 -32.24 3.29
N LEU A 55 -22.18 -32.51 4.43
CA LEU A 55 -22.87 -33.17 5.57
C LEU A 55 -23.97 -32.26 6.15
N VAL A 56 -23.72 -30.94 6.26
CA VAL A 56 -24.73 -29.97 6.72
C VAL A 56 -25.91 -29.93 5.73
N ALA A 57 -25.62 -29.86 4.43
CA ALA A 57 -26.67 -29.87 3.41
C ALA A 57 -27.49 -31.20 3.42
N TRP A 58 -26.81 -32.30 3.61
CA TRP A 58 -27.47 -33.64 3.73
C TRP A 58 -28.36 -33.69 4.97
N ASP A 59 -27.90 -33.22 6.10
CA ASP A 59 -28.68 -33.23 7.37
C ASP A 59 -29.96 -32.41 7.27
N GLN A 60 -29.96 -31.32 6.46
CA GLN A 60 -31.18 -30.53 6.20
C GLN A 60 -32.21 -31.30 5.34
N LEU A 61 -31.77 -32.25 4.51
CA LEU A 61 -32.66 -33.07 3.67
C LEU A 61 -33.15 -34.33 4.38
N VAL A 62 -32.23 -34.96 5.12
CA VAL A 62 -32.51 -36.25 5.83
C VAL A 62 -31.86 -36.17 7.22
N ALA A 63 -32.57 -35.57 8.16
CA ALA A 63 -32.11 -35.53 9.54
C ALA A 63 -32.04 -36.94 10.14
N SER A 64 -30.84 -37.37 10.56
CA SER A 64 -30.62 -38.70 11.14
C SER A 64 -29.56 -38.64 12.25
N GLN A 65 -29.60 -39.64 13.14
CA GLN A 65 -28.54 -39.75 14.17
C GLN A 65 -27.15 -39.95 13.55
N TRP A 66 -27.08 -40.58 12.38
CA TRP A 66 -25.84 -40.79 11.65
C TRP A 66 -25.27 -39.47 11.06
N SER A 67 -26.12 -38.63 10.48
CA SER A 67 -25.68 -37.32 9.96
C SER A 67 -25.17 -36.43 11.09
N PHE A 68 -25.84 -36.39 12.22
CA PHE A 68 -25.41 -35.68 13.41
C PHE A 68 -24.04 -36.14 13.93
N GLN A 69 -23.83 -37.47 14.05
CA GLN A 69 -22.54 -38.02 14.47
C GLN A 69 -21.42 -37.67 13.46
N ALA A 70 -21.72 -37.83 12.15
CA ALA A 70 -20.77 -37.50 11.09
C ALA A 70 -20.34 -36.03 11.12
N ILE A 71 -21.28 -35.09 11.33
CA ILE A 71 -20.99 -33.65 11.49
C ILE A 71 -20.12 -33.40 12.71
N ASN A 72 -20.39 -34.03 13.85
CA ASN A 72 -19.57 -33.89 15.07
C ASN A 72 -18.13 -34.42 14.86
N VAL A 73 -17.97 -35.55 14.21
CA VAL A 73 -16.64 -36.10 13.89
C VAL A 73 -15.90 -35.22 12.91
N ALA A 74 -16.55 -34.78 11.84
CA ALA A 74 -15.93 -33.86 10.84
C ALA A 74 -15.58 -32.51 11.47
N GLY A 75 -16.42 -31.98 12.34
CA GLY A 75 -16.16 -30.75 13.11
C GLY A 75 -14.93 -30.90 14.03
N SER A 76 -14.84 -32.04 14.74
CA SER A 76 -13.69 -32.34 15.61
C SER A 76 -12.38 -32.45 14.79
N LEU A 77 -12.44 -33.10 13.62
CA LEU A 77 -11.29 -33.16 12.70
C LEU A 77 -10.91 -31.77 12.16
N THR A 78 -11.89 -30.92 11.89
CA THR A 78 -11.66 -29.55 11.47
C THR A 78 -10.90 -28.77 12.55
N MET A 79 -11.31 -28.89 13.80
CA MET A 79 -10.58 -28.30 14.94
C MET A 79 -9.14 -28.82 15.02
N ALA A 80 -8.94 -30.15 14.91
CA ALA A 80 -7.60 -30.73 14.94
C ALA A 80 -6.71 -30.21 13.80
N VAL A 81 -7.27 -30.03 12.59
CA VAL A 81 -6.54 -29.46 11.46
C VAL A 81 -6.19 -27.99 11.70
N ILE A 82 -7.11 -27.19 12.26
CA ILE A 82 -6.84 -25.80 12.64
C ILE A 82 -5.69 -25.73 13.65
N TYR A 83 -5.74 -26.55 14.71
CA TYR A 83 -4.65 -26.62 15.69
C TYR A 83 -3.31 -27.00 15.04
N ALA A 84 -3.31 -28.01 14.17
CA ALA A 84 -2.11 -28.44 13.46
C ALA A 84 -1.54 -27.33 12.57
N MET A 85 -2.40 -26.58 11.88
CA MET A 85 -2.00 -25.44 11.04
C MET A 85 -1.40 -24.30 11.87
N LEU A 86 -2.03 -23.93 12.99
CA LEU A 86 -1.53 -22.89 13.89
C LEU A 86 -0.20 -23.29 14.55
N TRP A 87 -0.08 -24.57 14.96
CA TRP A 87 1.16 -25.08 15.54
C TRP A 87 2.30 -25.13 14.52
N ALA A 88 2.02 -25.59 13.30
CA ALA A 88 3.00 -25.59 12.23
C ALA A 88 3.47 -24.15 11.90
N ALA A 89 2.51 -23.21 11.82
CA ALA A 89 2.79 -21.82 11.60
C ALA A 89 3.56 -21.16 12.76
N TRP A 90 3.27 -21.55 14.00
CA TRP A 90 4.04 -21.09 15.16
C TRP A 90 5.52 -21.48 15.08
N ARG A 91 5.80 -22.69 14.54
CA ARG A 91 7.17 -23.19 14.33
C ARG A 91 7.93 -22.46 13.23
N THR A 92 7.26 -21.86 12.24
CA THR A 92 7.91 -21.08 11.17
C THR A 92 8.55 -19.79 11.66
N GLY A 93 8.25 -19.36 12.89
CA GLY A 93 8.84 -18.18 13.51
C GLY A 93 8.22 -16.86 13.09
N ASP A 94 7.20 -16.86 12.25
CA ASP A 94 6.50 -15.65 11.86
C ASP A 94 5.77 -15.02 13.06
N ARG A 95 6.24 -13.84 13.45
CA ARG A 95 5.76 -13.12 14.63
C ARG A 95 4.25 -12.80 14.52
N TRP A 96 3.76 -12.56 13.31
CA TRP A 96 2.36 -12.18 13.06
C TRP A 96 1.41 -13.36 13.20
N VAL A 97 1.81 -14.51 12.70
CA VAL A 97 1.03 -15.73 12.82
C VAL A 97 0.86 -16.10 14.29
N ARG A 98 1.84 -15.83 15.14
CA ARG A 98 1.74 -16.04 16.59
C ARG A 98 0.67 -15.17 17.23
N TRP A 99 0.59 -13.87 16.90
CA TRP A 99 -0.45 -12.99 17.42
C TRP A 99 -1.85 -13.39 16.97
N ILE A 100 -2.00 -13.79 15.71
CA ILE A 100 -3.28 -14.29 15.19
C ILE A 100 -3.64 -15.63 15.85
N ALA A 101 -2.68 -16.52 16.03
CA ALA A 101 -2.90 -17.79 16.74
C ALA A 101 -3.36 -17.59 18.19
N LEU A 102 -2.75 -16.63 18.90
CA LEU A 102 -3.19 -16.23 20.24
C LEU A 102 -4.59 -15.63 20.25
N GLY A 103 -4.95 -14.84 19.22
CA GLY A 103 -6.29 -14.27 19.07
C GLY A 103 -7.37 -15.32 18.89
N ILE A 104 -7.12 -16.36 18.08
CA ILE A 104 -8.07 -17.43 17.80
C ILE A 104 -8.16 -18.47 18.95
N LEU A 105 -7.14 -18.55 19.79
CA LEU A 105 -7.05 -19.58 20.85
C LEU A 105 -8.27 -19.63 21.79
N PRO A 106 -8.87 -18.54 22.26
CA PRO A 106 -10.05 -18.59 23.12
C PRO A 106 -11.23 -19.34 22.48
N VAL A 107 -11.55 -19.04 21.24
CA VAL A 107 -12.67 -19.69 20.52
C VAL A 107 -12.36 -21.15 20.20
N LEU A 108 -11.13 -21.48 19.89
CA LEU A 108 -10.73 -22.89 19.69
C LEU A 108 -10.86 -23.70 20.99
N LEU A 109 -10.45 -23.16 22.12
CA LEU A 109 -10.62 -23.83 23.42
C LEU A 109 -12.10 -23.96 23.78
N ALA A 110 -12.88 -22.90 23.59
CA ALA A 110 -14.31 -22.93 23.85
C ALA A 110 -15.07 -23.87 22.90
N GLY A 111 -14.62 -24.01 21.65
CA GLY A 111 -15.18 -24.93 20.65
C GLY A 111 -15.02 -26.42 21.00
N ALA A 112 -14.07 -26.75 21.88
CA ALA A 112 -13.96 -28.11 22.44
C ALA A 112 -15.07 -28.44 23.45
N LEU A 113 -15.67 -27.43 24.10
CA LEU A 113 -16.69 -27.65 25.13
C LEU A 113 -17.96 -28.35 24.63
N PRO A 114 -18.59 -27.94 23.50
CA PRO A 114 -19.71 -28.66 22.92
C PRO A 114 -19.35 -30.08 22.53
N VAL A 115 -18.14 -30.32 22.02
CA VAL A 115 -17.65 -31.64 21.63
C VAL A 115 -17.54 -32.54 22.85
N LEU A 116 -16.92 -32.09 23.93
CA LEU A 116 -16.78 -32.83 25.20
C LEU A 116 -18.16 -33.16 25.82
N ARG A 117 -19.08 -32.20 25.73
CA ARG A 117 -20.47 -32.43 26.17
C ARG A 117 -21.17 -33.49 25.36
N ASN A 118 -21.04 -33.47 24.04
CA ASN A 118 -21.69 -34.44 23.14
C ASN A 118 -21.15 -35.86 23.33
N PHE A 119 -19.88 -35.99 23.76
CA PHE A 119 -19.31 -37.30 24.14
C PHE A 119 -19.59 -37.72 25.60
N GLY A 120 -20.38 -36.90 26.34
CA GLY A 120 -20.73 -37.24 27.74
C GLY A 120 -19.58 -37.03 28.73
N LEU A 121 -18.49 -36.43 28.32
CA LEU A 121 -17.29 -36.17 29.15
C LEU A 121 -17.43 -34.93 30.06
N MET A 122 -18.45 -34.10 29.84
CA MET A 122 -18.69 -32.89 30.58
C MET A 122 -20.19 -32.66 30.84
N SER A 123 -20.51 -32.25 32.07
CA SER A 123 -21.89 -31.90 32.45
C SER A 123 -22.29 -30.53 31.88
N SER A 124 -23.61 -30.32 31.69
CA SER A 124 -24.17 -29.01 31.35
C SER A 124 -23.96 -28.00 32.48
N GLY A 125 -23.07 -27.03 32.29
CA GLY A 125 -22.80 -25.95 33.23
C GLY A 125 -22.70 -24.61 32.53
N PHE A 126 -22.53 -23.53 33.29
CA PHE A 126 -22.39 -22.16 32.74
C PHE A 126 -21.33 -22.06 31.64
N LEU A 127 -20.17 -22.64 31.86
CA LEU A 127 -19.05 -22.59 30.90
C LEU A 127 -19.38 -23.36 29.61
N SER A 128 -20.07 -24.49 29.71
CA SER A 128 -20.52 -25.29 28.53
C SER A 128 -21.59 -24.57 27.72
N GLN A 129 -22.38 -23.69 28.35
CA GLN A 129 -23.47 -22.97 27.70
C GLN A 129 -23.03 -21.63 27.11
N TYR A 130 -22.22 -20.87 27.84
CA TYR A 130 -21.84 -19.50 27.48
C TYR A 130 -20.38 -19.34 27.06
N GLY A 131 -19.55 -20.37 27.23
CA GLY A 131 -18.11 -20.32 26.98
C GLY A 131 -17.76 -19.87 25.56
N MET A 132 -18.54 -20.32 24.56
CA MET A 132 -18.34 -19.94 23.16
C MET A 132 -18.60 -18.44 22.92
N VAL A 133 -19.66 -17.90 23.53
CA VAL A 133 -20.02 -16.47 23.41
C VAL A 133 -18.97 -15.60 24.09
N ILE A 134 -18.51 -15.99 25.27
CA ILE A 134 -17.45 -15.29 26.00
C ILE A 134 -16.15 -15.33 25.22
N ALA A 135 -15.79 -16.48 24.69
CA ALA A 135 -14.57 -16.65 23.90
C ALA A 135 -14.61 -15.81 22.62
N ALA A 136 -15.74 -15.76 21.92
CA ALA A 136 -15.93 -14.95 20.71
C ALA A 136 -15.83 -13.43 21.03
N ALA A 137 -16.38 -13.01 22.19
CA ALA A 137 -16.28 -11.63 22.65
C ALA A 137 -14.82 -11.20 22.97
N ILE A 138 -13.98 -12.14 23.39
CA ILE A 138 -12.56 -11.91 23.65
C ILE A 138 -11.76 -11.97 22.34
N GLU A 139 -12.08 -12.90 21.44
CA GLU A 139 -11.39 -13.11 20.16
C GLU A 139 -11.50 -11.89 19.26
N ALA A 140 -12.70 -11.32 19.09
CA ALA A 140 -12.94 -10.24 18.14
C ALA A 140 -12.00 -9.03 18.31
N PRO A 141 -11.84 -8.44 19.52
CA PRO A 141 -10.89 -7.34 19.72
C PRO A 141 -9.43 -7.77 19.57
N LEU A 142 -9.07 -8.99 19.96
CA LEU A 142 -7.70 -9.50 19.81
C LEU A 142 -7.32 -9.68 18.33
N LEU A 143 -8.20 -10.26 17.53
CA LEU A 143 -7.99 -10.39 16.09
C LEU A 143 -7.96 -9.04 15.39
N MET A 144 -8.88 -8.13 15.75
CA MET A 144 -8.88 -6.79 15.19
C MET A 144 -7.56 -6.07 15.47
N TYR A 145 -7.06 -6.14 16.70
CA TYR A 145 -5.76 -5.58 17.07
C TYR A 145 -4.61 -6.19 16.25
N ALA A 146 -4.57 -7.53 16.14
CA ALA A 146 -3.53 -8.23 15.38
C ALA A 146 -3.55 -7.85 13.89
N LEU A 147 -4.74 -7.73 13.28
CA LEU A 147 -4.90 -7.35 11.88
C LEU A 147 -4.54 -5.89 11.62
N LEU A 148 -4.92 -4.97 12.50
CA LEU A 148 -4.54 -3.55 12.41
C LEU A 148 -3.03 -3.38 12.51
N GLN A 149 -2.38 -4.05 13.43
CA GLN A 149 -0.92 -4.03 13.57
C GLN A 149 -0.22 -4.57 12.31
N ARG A 150 -0.72 -5.65 11.73
CA ARG A 150 -0.19 -6.21 10.48
C ARG A 150 -0.32 -5.21 9.32
N SER A 151 -1.49 -4.58 9.18
CA SER A 151 -1.75 -3.61 8.12
C SER A 151 -0.82 -2.39 8.24
N SER A 152 -0.69 -1.81 9.45
CA SER A 152 0.16 -0.63 9.65
C SER A 152 1.62 -0.90 9.31
N MET A 153 2.17 -2.04 9.70
CA MET A 153 3.56 -2.38 9.38
C MET A 153 3.80 -2.69 7.90
N GLN A 154 2.83 -3.27 7.20
CA GLN A 154 2.92 -3.44 5.76
C GLN A 154 2.97 -2.09 5.04
N HIS A 155 2.14 -1.13 5.46
CA HIS A 155 2.18 0.23 4.93
C HIS A 155 3.50 0.95 5.24
N GLU A 156 4.03 0.81 6.46
CA GLU A 156 5.34 1.37 6.83
C GLU A 156 6.49 0.74 6.03
N ALA A 157 6.49 -0.59 5.86
CA ALA A 157 7.50 -1.28 5.07
C ALA A 157 7.47 -0.85 3.60
N GLN A 158 6.28 -0.69 3.01
CA GLN A 158 6.12 -0.18 1.65
C GLN A 158 6.54 1.29 1.53
N ALA A 159 6.21 2.13 2.52
CA ALA A 159 6.64 3.52 2.56
C ALA A 159 8.15 3.64 2.66
N ARG A 160 8.80 2.83 3.52
CA ARG A 160 10.26 2.78 3.64
C ARG A 160 10.94 2.27 2.36
N ALA A 161 10.39 1.22 1.73
CA ALA A 161 10.91 0.72 0.46
C ALA A 161 10.81 1.75 -0.66
N LYS A 162 9.71 2.50 -0.74
CA LYS A 162 9.54 3.61 -1.68
C LYS A 162 10.49 4.78 -1.39
N ALA A 163 10.74 5.07 -0.11
CA ALA A 163 11.68 6.12 0.30
C ALA A 163 13.14 5.76 0.01
N LEU A 164 13.50 4.48 0.14
CA LEU A 164 14.84 3.98 -0.17
C LEU A 164 15.12 3.86 -1.67
N ALA A 165 14.11 3.82 -2.52
CA ALA A 165 14.31 3.90 -3.96
C ALA A 165 14.91 5.28 -4.30
N LEU A 166 16.10 5.30 -4.93
CA LEU A 166 16.80 6.56 -5.28
C LEU A 166 16.17 7.24 -6.49
N THR A 167 15.55 6.47 -7.36
CA THR A 167 15.04 6.91 -8.65
C THR A 167 13.54 6.69 -8.79
N GLU A 168 12.91 7.49 -9.62
CA GLU A 168 11.53 7.34 -10.03
C GLU A 168 11.46 6.33 -11.20
N PRO A 169 10.60 5.29 -11.11
CA PRO A 169 10.64 4.15 -12.02
C PRO A 169 10.40 4.48 -13.50
N LEU A 170 9.52 5.44 -13.82
CA LEU A 170 9.16 5.76 -15.19
C LEU A 170 10.25 6.53 -15.91
N THR A 171 10.76 7.59 -15.29
CA THR A 171 11.72 8.52 -15.93
C THR A 171 13.18 8.22 -15.59
N GLY A 172 13.43 7.40 -14.56
CA GLY A 172 14.76 7.11 -14.04
C GLY A 172 15.44 8.31 -13.38
N LEU A 173 14.74 9.44 -13.20
CA LEU A 173 15.25 10.61 -12.48
C LEU A 173 15.24 10.36 -10.97
N THR A 174 15.85 11.25 -10.22
CA THR A 174 15.76 11.26 -8.75
C THR A 174 14.28 11.38 -8.33
N ASN A 175 13.84 10.58 -7.36
CA ASN A 175 12.49 10.72 -6.82
C ASN A 175 12.37 11.93 -5.92
N ARG A 176 11.14 12.37 -5.64
CA ARG A 176 10.84 13.54 -4.80
C ARG A 176 11.52 13.45 -3.42
N HIS A 177 11.52 12.29 -2.78
CA HIS A 177 12.07 12.14 -1.43
C HIS A 177 13.58 12.43 -1.42
N ASN A 178 14.32 11.78 -2.30
CA ASN A 178 15.77 11.99 -2.40
C ASN A 178 16.13 13.37 -2.93
N PHE A 179 15.29 13.93 -3.80
CA PHE A 179 15.47 15.31 -4.24
C PHE A 179 15.38 16.30 -3.08
N MET A 180 14.41 16.12 -2.17
CA MET A 180 14.27 16.97 -0.99
C MET A 180 15.48 16.90 -0.06
N LEU A 181 16.04 15.71 0.13
CA LEU A 181 17.26 15.53 0.91
C LEU A 181 18.44 16.29 0.26
N ARG A 182 18.63 16.10 -1.06
CA ARG A 182 19.71 16.79 -1.80
C ARG A 182 19.53 18.30 -1.82
N LEU A 183 18.29 18.79 -1.96
CA LEU A 183 18.00 20.22 -1.89
C LEU A 183 18.36 20.78 -0.52
N HIS A 184 17.97 20.11 0.56
CA HIS A 184 18.33 20.54 1.92
C HIS A 184 19.86 20.59 2.11
N GLU A 185 20.58 19.54 1.73
CA GLU A 185 22.04 19.50 1.80
C GLU A 185 22.70 20.60 0.96
N SER A 186 22.15 20.84 -0.23
CA SER A 186 22.62 21.89 -1.14
C SER A 186 22.43 23.29 -0.55
N LEU A 187 21.31 23.57 0.11
CA LEU A 187 21.06 24.83 0.82
C LEU A 187 22.09 25.05 1.94
N VAL A 188 22.34 24.02 2.75
CA VAL A 188 23.35 24.08 3.82
C VAL A 188 24.75 24.35 3.26
N ARG A 189 25.12 23.68 2.16
CA ARG A 189 26.42 23.91 1.49
C ARG A 189 26.52 25.33 0.92
N ALA A 190 25.47 25.79 0.23
CA ALA A 190 25.45 27.12 -0.39
C ALA A 190 25.64 28.24 0.63
N GLN A 191 24.98 28.14 1.78
CA GLN A 191 25.15 29.09 2.86
C GLN A 191 26.57 29.03 3.46
N ARG A 192 27.11 27.83 3.72
CA ARG A 192 28.47 27.66 4.28
C ARG A 192 29.54 28.27 3.39
N TYR A 193 29.39 28.11 2.07
CA TYR A 193 30.37 28.55 1.09
C TYR A 193 30.01 29.91 0.47
N ARG A 194 28.92 30.56 0.91
CA ARG A 194 28.43 31.86 0.44
C ARG A 194 28.30 31.95 -1.07
N HIS A 195 27.68 30.95 -1.68
CA HIS A 195 27.37 30.96 -3.10
C HIS A 195 25.87 30.62 -3.33
N HIS A 196 25.38 30.87 -4.54
CA HIS A 196 24.01 30.54 -4.91
C HIS A 196 23.99 29.29 -5.74
N ASN A 197 23.00 28.46 -5.48
CA ASN A 197 22.52 27.38 -6.35
C ASN A 197 21.34 27.92 -7.16
N ALA A 198 20.92 27.22 -8.22
CA ALA A 198 19.66 27.53 -8.88
C ALA A 198 18.70 26.35 -8.77
N LEU A 199 17.44 26.65 -8.53
CA LEU A 199 16.35 25.68 -8.53
C LEU A 199 15.37 26.05 -9.64
N LEU A 200 15.18 25.12 -10.59
CA LEU A 200 14.20 25.21 -11.65
C LEU A 200 13.08 24.23 -11.32
N LEU A 201 11.85 24.71 -11.26
CA LEU A 201 10.64 23.89 -11.25
C LEU A 201 10.08 23.89 -12.66
N ILE A 202 9.85 22.70 -13.23
CA ILE A 202 9.42 22.51 -14.60
C ILE A 202 8.12 21.72 -14.62
N THR A 203 7.14 22.12 -15.40
CA THR A 203 5.88 21.40 -15.57
C THR A 203 5.62 21.12 -17.03
N LEU A 204 5.24 19.89 -17.36
CA LEU A 204 4.71 19.51 -18.67
C LEU A 204 3.24 19.95 -18.75
N ASP A 205 3.00 21.13 -19.28
CA ASP A 205 1.70 21.81 -19.26
C ASP A 205 0.65 21.09 -20.12
N ASN A 206 1.07 20.41 -21.19
CA ASN A 206 0.19 19.63 -22.05
C ASN A 206 0.13 18.13 -21.71
N HIS A 207 0.48 17.73 -20.50
CA HIS A 207 0.38 16.33 -20.06
C HIS A 207 -1.07 15.81 -20.16
N ASP A 208 -2.03 16.55 -19.64
CA ASP A 208 -3.45 16.16 -19.65
C ASP A 208 -4.04 16.10 -21.06
N PHE A 209 -3.53 16.90 -21.99
CA PHE A 209 -3.85 16.79 -23.41
C PHE A 209 -3.40 15.45 -23.97
N PHE A 210 -2.15 15.03 -23.71
CA PHE A 210 -1.66 13.73 -24.16
C PHE A 210 -2.48 12.58 -23.58
N VAL A 211 -2.84 12.63 -22.30
CA VAL A 211 -3.66 11.59 -21.66
C VAL A 211 -5.03 11.46 -22.36
N ARG A 212 -5.69 12.60 -22.66
CA ARG A 212 -7.05 12.59 -23.23
C ARG A 212 -7.08 12.23 -24.70
N GLU A 213 -6.18 12.79 -25.50
CA GLU A 213 -6.20 12.64 -26.97
C GLU A 213 -5.44 11.40 -27.47
N HIS A 214 -4.38 10.99 -26.77
CA HIS A 214 -3.47 9.94 -27.23
C HIS A 214 -3.30 8.79 -26.24
N GLY A 215 -3.93 8.86 -25.10
CA GLY A 215 -3.89 7.83 -24.06
C GLY A 215 -2.65 7.92 -23.16
N ARG A 216 -2.67 7.09 -22.12
CA ARG A 216 -1.69 7.12 -21.04
C ARG A 216 -0.27 6.76 -21.50
N GLU A 217 -0.14 5.86 -22.45
CA GLU A 217 1.17 5.41 -22.95
C GLU A 217 1.95 6.55 -23.64
N VAL A 218 1.25 7.41 -24.41
CA VAL A 218 1.87 8.57 -25.05
C VAL A 218 2.22 9.64 -24.02
N ALA A 219 1.37 9.84 -23.03
CA ALA A 219 1.65 10.75 -21.92
C ALA A 219 2.89 10.29 -21.11
N ASP A 220 3.02 8.99 -20.85
CA ASP A 220 4.19 8.42 -20.17
C ASP A 220 5.47 8.61 -21.03
N ARG A 221 5.41 8.43 -22.34
CA ARG A 221 6.53 8.75 -23.25
C ARG A 221 6.92 10.24 -23.19
N ALA A 222 5.96 11.14 -23.16
CA ALA A 222 6.23 12.57 -23.02
C ALA A 222 6.94 12.91 -21.68
N LEU A 223 6.58 12.21 -20.59
CA LEU A 223 7.27 12.34 -19.31
C LEU A 223 8.72 11.81 -19.37
N VAL A 224 8.93 10.66 -20.02
CA VAL A 224 10.28 10.07 -20.23
C VAL A 224 11.15 11.01 -21.05
N LEU A 225 10.61 11.55 -22.15
CA LEU A 225 11.32 12.54 -22.98
C LEU A 225 11.68 13.81 -22.19
N THR A 226 10.76 14.33 -21.37
CA THR A 226 11.05 15.48 -20.48
C THR A 226 12.16 15.13 -19.51
N GLY A 227 12.15 13.94 -18.93
CA GLY A 227 13.21 13.44 -18.05
C GLY A 227 14.57 13.33 -18.76
N SER A 228 14.60 12.81 -19.97
CA SER A 228 15.82 12.69 -20.79
C SER A 228 16.38 14.06 -21.15
N LEU A 229 15.50 15.02 -21.48
CA LEU A 229 15.87 16.39 -21.76
C LEU A 229 16.52 17.05 -20.55
N LEU A 230 15.93 16.92 -19.37
CA LEU A 230 16.50 17.46 -18.12
C LEU A 230 17.87 16.85 -17.83
N ARG A 231 18.03 15.54 -18.03
CA ARG A 231 19.32 14.87 -17.84
C ARG A 231 20.39 15.35 -18.82
N SER A 232 20.01 15.69 -20.05
CA SER A 232 20.94 16.21 -21.05
C SER A 232 21.44 17.64 -20.76
N VAL A 233 20.66 18.43 -20.03
CA VAL A 233 21.01 19.80 -19.62
C VAL A 233 21.73 19.82 -18.27
N ALA A 234 21.43 18.84 -17.38
CA ALA A 234 22.06 18.73 -16.08
C ALA A 234 23.52 18.32 -16.18
N ARG A 235 24.37 18.95 -15.37
CA ARG A 235 25.77 18.56 -15.17
C ARG A 235 25.84 17.39 -14.17
N ASP A 236 26.98 16.73 -14.08
CA ASP A 236 27.18 15.57 -13.17
C ASP A 236 26.89 15.92 -11.70
N VAL A 237 27.11 17.16 -11.30
CA VAL A 237 26.84 17.65 -9.93
C VAL A 237 25.38 18.07 -9.73
N ASP A 238 24.63 18.29 -10.80
CA ASP A 238 23.26 18.76 -10.74
C ASP A 238 22.30 17.59 -10.45
N THR A 239 21.13 17.90 -9.92
CA THR A 239 20.13 16.87 -9.62
C THR A 239 18.85 17.15 -10.39
N ALA A 240 18.54 16.29 -11.37
CA ALA A 240 17.24 16.27 -12.03
C ALA A 240 16.31 15.29 -11.32
N ALA A 241 15.08 15.69 -11.05
CA ALA A 241 14.10 14.90 -10.32
C ALA A 241 12.69 15.03 -10.89
N ARG A 242 11.87 14.00 -10.68
CA ARG A 242 10.42 14.07 -10.83
C ARG A 242 9.79 14.32 -9.48
N VAL A 243 9.08 15.44 -9.32
CA VAL A 243 8.55 15.88 -8.02
C VAL A 243 7.03 15.78 -7.90
N SER A 244 6.33 15.65 -9.05
CA SER A 244 4.87 15.41 -9.12
C SER A 244 4.50 14.64 -10.40
N ASP A 245 3.21 14.44 -10.65
CA ASP A 245 2.71 13.65 -11.80
C ASP A 245 3.20 14.19 -13.15
N SER A 246 3.17 15.49 -13.35
CA SER A 246 3.67 16.17 -14.56
C SER A 246 4.78 17.18 -14.27
N GLY A 247 5.30 17.19 -13.02
CA GLY A 247 6.25 18.17 -12.52
C GLY A 247 7.64 17.60 -12.27
N PHE A 248 8.63 18.38 -12.66
CA PHE A 248 10.06 18.06 -12.54
C PHE A 248 10.77 19.18 -11.83
N ALA A 249 11.94 18.89 -11.28
CA ALA A 249 12.83 19.87 -10.71
C ALA A 249 14.27 19.63 -11.21
N LEU A 250 14.99 20.71 -11.43
CA LEU A 250 16.43 20.70 -11.71
C LEU A 250 17.13 21.59 -10.67
N LEU A 251 17.91 20.97 -9.80
CA LEU A 251 18.78 21.64 -8.86
C LEU A 251 20.17 21.77 -9.49
N MET A 252 20.59 22.98 -9.76
CA MET A 252 21.94 23.30 -10.25
C MET A 252 22.82 23.67 -9.06
N GLU A 253 23.80 22.82 -8.76
CA GLU A 253 24.69 23.01 -7.61
C GLU A 253 25.98 23.75 -7.98
N GLY A 254 26.56 24.42 -6.96
CA GLY A 254 27.80 25.21 -7.05
C GLY A 254 27.52 26.67 -7.33
N PRO A 255 28.51 27.50 -7.48
CA PRO A 255 28.27 28.93 -7.73
C PRO A 255 27.57 29.14 -9.08
N VAL A 256 26.25 29.30 -9.03
CA VAL A 256 25.40 29.55 -10.19
C VAL A 256 24.98 31.00 -10.23
N ARG A 257 25.11 31.63 -11.40
CA ARG A 257 24.66 33.02 -11.65
C ARG A 257 23.30 33.01 -12.38
N GLY A 258 22.50 34.05 -12.21
CA GLY A 258 21.21 34.21 -12.86
C GLY A 258 21.20 33.89 -14.37
N PRO A 259 22.13 34.48 -15.16
CA PRO A 259 22.20 34.16 -16.59
C PRO A 259 22.41 32.65 -16.93
N GLN A 260 23.15 31.94 -16.09
CA GLN A 260 23.39 30.51 -16.27
C GLN A 260 22.11 29.70 -16.02
N ALA A 261 21.35 30.03 -14.96
CA ALA A 261 20.06 29.40 -14.67
C ALA A 261 19.05 29.69 -15.78
N VAL A 262 18.99 30.92 -16.29
CA VAL A 262 18.12 31.29 -17.42
C VAL A 262 18.54 30.56 -18.69
N ALA A 263 19.82 30.40 -18.98
CA ALA A 263 20.32 29.66 -20.12
C ALA A 263 19.91 28.17 -20.05
N ALA A 264 20.03 27.56 -18.86
CA ALA A 264 19.56 26.19 -18.63
C ALA A 264 18.05 26.05 -18.87
N ALA A 265 17.23 26.95 -18.29
CA ALA A 265 15.79 26.99 -18.51
C ALA A 265 15.42 27.14 -19.99
N THR A 266 16.12 28.04 -20.71
CA THR A 266 15.92 28.26 -22.15
C THR A 266 16.31 27.02 -22.96
N SER A 267 17.38 26.33 -22.60
CA SER A 267 17.81 25.09 -23.25
C SER A 267 16.79 23.97 -23.07
N VAL A 268 16.21 23.83 -21.88
CA VAL A 268 15.13 22.87 -21.60
C VAL A 268 13.90 23.22 -22.42
N LEU A 269 13.49 24.49 -22.48
CA LEU A 269 12.34 24.91 -23.26
C LEU A 269 12.54 24.66 -24.75
N ALA A 270 13.69 25.07 -25.29
CA ALA A 270 14.03 24.87 -26.71
C ALA A 270 14.09 23.38 -27.08
N GLY A 271 14.63 22.54 -26.18
CA GLY A 271 14.65 21.09 -26.37
C GLY A 271 13.25 20.50 -26.41
N GLY A 272 12.32 20.96 -25.58
CA GLY A 272 10.93 20.50 -25.56
C GLY A 272 10.14 20.85 -26.82
N LEU A 273 10.49 21.94 -27.48
CA LEU A 273 9.85 22.36 -28.74
C LEU A 273 10.35 21.59 -29.98
N ARG A 274 11.42 20.80 -29.85
CA ARG A 274 11.89 19.97 -30.97
C ARG A 274 10.94 18.81 -31.23
N PRO A 275 10.61 18.55 -32.51
CA PRO A 275 9.86 17.36 -32.86
C PRO A 275 10.59 16.09 -32.41
N SER A 276 9.86 15.10 -31.95
CA SER A 276 10.39 13.78 -31.57
C SER A 276 9.56 12.68 -32.23
N ASP A 277 10.23 11.66 -32.74
CA ASP A 277 9.58 10.48 -33.34
C ASP A 277 8.81 9.65 -32.31
N GLU A 278 9.05 9.88 -31.01
CA GLU A 278 8.37 9.20 -29.92
C GLU A 278 7.01 9.83 -29.58
N LEU A 279 6.72 11.01 -30.13
CA LEU A 279 5.45 11.71 -29.94
C LEU A 279 4.62 11.70 -31.24
N PRO A 280 3.28 11.86 -31.15
CA PRO A 280 2.42 11.99 -32.31
C PRO A 280 2.89 13.15 -33.22
N VAL A 281 2.76 12.95 -34.52
CA VAL A 281 3.20 13.93 -35.54
C VAL A 281 2.57 15.30 -35.27
N GLY A 282 3.41 16.32 -35.21
CA GLY A 282 3.00 17.70 -34.91
C GLY A 282 2.85 18.04 -33.43
N SER A 283 3.11 17.07 -32.54
CA SER A 283 3.09 17.32 -31.09
C SER A 283 4.48 17.66 -30.54
N THR A 284 4.52 18.59 -29.60
CA THR A 284 5.74 18.99 -28.90
C THR A 284 5.49 19.06 -27.39
N LEU A 285 6.56 19.04 -26.59
CA LEU A 285 6.44 19.21 -25.15
C LEU A 285 6.23 20.70 -24.83
N LYS A 286 5.08 21.06 -24.28
CA LYS A 286 4.82 22.40 -23.80
C LYS A 286 5.26 22.50 -22.35
N LEU A 287 6.41 23.08 -22.11
CA LEU A 287 7.01 23.20 -20.78
C LEU A 287 6.79 24.61 -20.23
N LYS A 288 6.51 24.68 -18.93
CA LYS A 288 6.57 25.93 -18.14
C LYS A 288 7.62 25.79 -17.07
N ILE A 289 8.40 26.84 -16.86
CA ILE A 289 9.59 26.80 -16.00
C ILE A 289 9.58 28.01 -15.07
N VAL A 290 9.65 27.76 -13.77
CA VAL A 290 9.91 28.78 -12.75
C VAL A 290 11.32 28.54 -12.22
N LEU A 291 12.11 29.58 -12.09
CA LEU A 291 13.47 29.48 -11.58
C LEU A 291 13.74 30.48 -10.46
N ALA A 292 14.53 30.06 -9.48
CA ALA A 292 15.03 30.91 -8.39
C ALA A 292 16.49 30.60 -8.07
N LEU A 293 17.22 31.62 -7.60
CA LEU A 293 18.54 31.45 -7.01
C LEU A 293 18.40 31.20 -5.51
N LEU A 294 19.16 30.24 -4.96
CA LEU A 294 19.08 29.78 -3.58
C LEU A 294 20.48 29.80 -2.91
N PRO A 295 20.62 30.03 -1.59
CA PRO A 295 19.53 30.38 -0.68
C PRO A 295 19.08 31.83 -0.92
N GLN A 296 17.85 32.09 -0.48
CA GLN A 296 17.33 33.46 -0.46
C GLN A 296 17.66 34.11 0.90
N ASP A 297 17.75 35.42 0.93
CA ASP A 297 18.14 36.19 2.13
C ASP A 297 17.05 36.20 3.23
N SER A 298 15.86 35.72 2.97
CA SER A 298 14.78 35.62 3.96
C SER A 298 15.07 34.54 5.01
N VAL A 299 15.09 34.92 6.26
CA VAL A 299 15.42 34.06 7.42
C VAL A 299 14.52 32.85 7.54
N GLU A 300 13.25 32.97 7.13
CA GLU A 300 12.26 31.89 7.25
C GLU A 300 12.48 30.71 6.26
N LEU A 301 13.12 30.99 5.13
CA LEU A 301 13.30 30.03 4.04
C LEU A 301 14.67 29.35 4.03
N GLN A 302 15.66 29.89 4.74
CA GLN A 302 17.08 29.56 4.58
C GLN A 302 17.44 28.08 4.54
N PHE A 303 16.74 27.22 5.28
CA PHE A 303 17.03 25.78 5.36
C PHE A 303 15.82 24.88 5.06
N ASN A 304 14.67 25.44 4.77
CA ASN A 304 13.46 24.67 4.56
C ASN A 304 13.29 24.36 3.06
N ALA A 305 13.81 23.21 2.65
CA ALA A 305 13.68 22.73 1.27
C ALA A 305 12.21 22.64 0.80
N GLN A 306 11.30 22.26 1.68
CA GLN A 306 9.87 22.16 1.36
C GLN A 306 9.29 23.57 1.09
N ALA A 307 9.60 24.54 1.93
CA ALA A 307 9.12 25.90 1.74
C ALA A 307 9.58 26.53 0.41
N HIS A 308 10.81 26.25 -0.04
CA HIS A 308 11.28 26.68 -1.35
C HIS A 308 10.49 26.04 -2.50
N LEU A 309 10.19 24.75 -2.41
CA LEU A 309 9.37 24.07 -3.42
C LEU A 309 7.94 24.61 -3.43
N ASP A 310 7.32 24.77 -2.27
CA ASP A 310 5.93 25.24 -2.15
C ASP A 310 5.80 26.66 -2.73
N TRP A 311 6.80 27.50 -2.47
CA TRP A 311 6.84 28.85 -3.03
C TRP A 311 7.01 28.86 -4.55
N LEU A 312 7.91 28.05 -5.10
CA LEU A 312 8.02 27.89 -6.55
C LEU A 312 6.76 27.28 -7.18
N GLN A 313 6.06 26.44 -6.45
CA GLN A 313 4.79 25.88 -6.90
C GLN A 313 3.70 26.96 -7.01
N ILE A 314 3.62 27.89 -6.07
CA ILE A 314 2.71 29.06 -6.14
C ILE A 314 3.03 29.89 -7.39
N ALA A 315 4.31 30.20 -7.61
CA ALA A 315 4.74 30.94 -8.80
C ALA A 315 4.46 30.16 -10.11
N MET A 316 4.56 28.82 -10.08
CA MET A 316 4.21 27.98 -11.21
C MET A 316 2.69 28.05 -11.51
N ASP A 317 1.85 28.04 -10.50
CA ASP A 317 0.42 28.15 -10.67
C ASP A 317 0.01 29.50 -11.24
N GLU A 318 0.70 30.57 -10.90
CA GLU A 318 0.54 31.90 -11.52
C GLU A 318 1.00 31.88 -12.99
N LEU A 319 2.18 31.30 -13.27
CA LEU A 319 2.70 31.19 -14.63
C LEU A 319 1.79 30.37 -15.54
N ARG A 320 1.13 29.34 -15.03
CA ARG A 320 0.20 28.51 -15.80
C ARG A 320 -1.03 29.30 -16.27
N ARG A 321 -1.43 30.35 -15.56
CA ARG A 321 -2.55 31.22 -15.95
C ARG A 321 -2.18 32.16 -17.10
N ASP A 322 -0.89 32.42 -17.34
CA ASP A 322 -0.43 33.25 -18.46
C ASP A 322 0.03 32.38 -19.64
N PRO A 323 -0.76 32.26 -20.73
CA PRO A 323 -0.40 31.43 -21.87
C PRO A 323 0.79 31.99 -22.69
N ARG A 324 1.16 33.26 -22.51
CA ARG A 324 2.21 33.93 -23.27
C ARG A 324 3.60 33.74 -22.67
N ARG A 325 3.68 33.36 -21.41
CA ARG A 325 4.96 33.17 -20.70
C ARG A 325 5.23 31.70 -20.49
N SER A 326 6.46 31.29 -20.76
CA SER A 326 6.93 29.92 -20.50
C SER A 326 8.03 29.86 -19.46
N ILE A 327 8.69 30.98 -19.16
CA ILE A 327 9.74 31.07 -18.14
C ILE A 327 9.43 32.27 -17.23
N GLN A 328 9.55 32.04 -15.93
CA GLN A 328 9.46 33.08 -14.91
C GLN A 328 10.64 32.96 -13.95
N SER A 329 11.40 34.03 -13.80
CA SER A 329 12.42 34.16 -12.77
C SER A 329 11.79 34.80 -11.54
N VAL A 330 11.97 34.15 -10.39
CA VAL A 330 11.41 34.63 -9.14
C VAL A 330 12.59 35.04 -8.24
N ASN A 331 12.59 36.30 -7.86
CA ASN A 331 13.49 36.84 -6.85
C ASN A 331 12.64 37.18 -5.63
N PHE A 332 13.16 36.90 -4.44
CA PHE A 332 12.54 37.35 -3.19
C PHE A 332 12.81 38.78 -2.94
#